data_103ea4674a491352dbdfa1f916744cd0
#
_entry.id   103ea4674a491352dbdfa1f916744cd0
#
_cell.length_a   1.000
_cell.length_b   1.000
_cell.length_c   1.000
_cell.angle_alpha   90.00
_cell.angle_beta   90.00
_cell.angle_gamma   90.00
#
_symmetry.space_group_name_H-M   'P 1'
#
loop_
_entity.id
_entity.type
_entity.pdbx_description
1 polymer ?
#
loop_
_entity_poly.entity_id
_entity_poly.type
_entity_poly.pdbx_seq_one_letter_code
_entity_poly.pdbx_strand_id
1 'polypeptide(L)'
;MGGKFLPVNELFGILYIPLNEIGPLEINSYTYASLPKCYTFMDADALNSSGITRLHNHPYLKLQGEGTVIAVIDSGIDYLNPIFRNGDVSRIAYIWDQTIPGNEDEQVPYGKVFTGEEINQALLSENPQEIVPSLDENGHGTAMAGLAAGNFVPTENFSGAAPKATIIVVKLKKAKSYLRKFYQYPPQAPVFQEDDIMLGISFAVKMAQEMGMPVSVCLGLGTNQSAHVGDSELSRYVDYINEDSQVSVSVATGNEGASTASLYSRVGLCEKSGYC
;
A
#
# COMPACT_ATOMS: atom_id res chain seq x y z
N MET A 1 -27.90 -14.00 8.88
CA MET A 1 -26.72 -13.63 8.09
C MET A 1 -25.68 -13.06 9.03
N GLY A 2 -24.58 -13.79 9.22
CA GLY A 2 -23.53 -13.44 10.20
C GLY A 2 -22.40 -12.59 9.62
N GLY A 3 -22.72 -11.56 8.83
CA GLY A 3 -21.71 -10.70 8.26
C GLY A 3 -21.22 -9.60 9.22
N LYS A 4 -19.90 -9.28 9.21
CA LYS A 4 -19.33 -8.12 9.91
C LYS A 4 -19.21 -6.96 8.92
N PHE A 5 -19.85 -5.84 9.25
CA PHE A 5 -19.69 -4.59 8.49
C PHE A 5 -18.59 -3.73 9.12
N LEU A 6 -17.72 -3.21 8.28
CA LEU A 6 -16.63 -2.31 8.67
C LEU A 6 -16.74 -1.03 7.84
N PRO A 7 -17.06 0.12 8.44
CA PRO A 7 -17.00 1.39 7.72
C PRO A 7 -15.54 1.76 7.42
N VAL A 8 -15.28 2.22 6.21
CA VAL A 8 -13.99 2.82 5.81
C VAL A 8 -14.08 4.34 5.98
N ASN A 9 -15.17 4.94 5.53
CA ASN A 9 -15.53 6.35 5.73
C ASN A 9 -17.05 6.54 5.59
N GLU A 10 -17.53 7.76 5.39
CA GLU A 10 -18.97 8.07 5.27
C GLU A 10 -19.63 7.45 4.03
N LEU A 11 -18.87 7.19 2.95
CA LEU A 11 -19.37 6.68 1.68
C LEU A 11 -19.06 5.21 1.44
N PHE A 12 -17.97 4.70 2.02
CA PHE A 12 -17.47 3.36 1.77
C PHE A 12 -17.47 2.49 3.02
N GLY A 13 -17.83 1.23 2.84
CA GLY A 13 -17.79 0.21 3.88
C GLY A 13 -17.50 -1.17 3.31
N ILE A 14 -16.91 -2.02 4.14
CA ILE A 14 -16.55 -3.39 3.79
C ILE A 14 -17.48 -4.34 4.53
N LEU A 15 -18.09 -5.26 3.80
CA LEU A 15 -18.96 -6.31 4.36
C LEU A 15 -18.23 -7.65 4.29
N TYR A 16 -17.85 -8.19 5.45
CA TYR A 16 -17.30 -9.54 5.56
C TYR A 16 -18.44 -10.55 5.75
N ILE A 17 -18.54 -11.52 4.85
CA ILE A 17 -19.54 -12.59 4.88
C ILE A 17 -18.81 -13.93 4.99
N PRO A 18 -19.22 -14.86 5.87
CA PRO A 18 -18.66 -16.20 5.94
C PRO A 18 -18.75 -16.93 4.59
N LEU A 19 -17.67 -17.59 4.16
CA LEU A 19 -17.61 -18.27 2.86
C LEU A 19 -18.69 -19.35 2.67
N ASN A 20 -19.13 -19.99 3.75
CA ASN A 20 -20.21 -20.97 3.72
C ASN A 20 -21.62 -20.36 3.54
N GLU A 21 -21.76 -19.05 3.69
CA GLU A 21 -22.98 -18.30 3.42
C GLU A 21 -23.01 -17.69 2.01
N ILE A 22 -21.86 -17.75 1.28
CA ILE A 22 -21.70 -17.24 -0.08
C ILE A 22 -21.58 -18.44 -1.00
N GLY A 23 -22.42 -18.50 -2.03
CA GLY A 23 -22.23 -19.45 -3.13
C GLY A 23 -20.94 -19.20 -3.92
N PRO A 24 -20.66 -19.99 -4.94
CA PRO A 24 -19.54 -19.70 -5.85
C PRO A 24 -19.62 -18.25 -6.33
N LEU A 25 -18.47 -17.55 -6.36
CA LEU A 25 -18.42 -16.20 -6.89
C LEU A 25 -18.72 -16.25 -8.40
N GLU A 26 -19.90 -15.80 -8.75
CA GLU A 26 -20.32 -15.65 -10.15
C GLU A 26 -20.65 -14.17 -10.38
N ILE A 27 -20.29 -13.66 -11.55
CA ILE A 27 -20.51 -12.24 -11.92
C ILE A 27 -22.01 -11.89 -11.88
N ASN A 28 -22.90 -12.89 -12.03
CA ASN A 28 -24.34 -12.71 -11.99
C ASN A 28 -24.93 -12.60 -10.57
N SER A 29 -24.19 -13.06 -9.54
CA SER A 29 -24.68 -13.07 -8.16
C SER A 29 -24.34 -11.78 -7.40
N TYR A 30 -23.28 -11.09 -7.84
CA TYR A 30 -22.79 -9.83 -7.26
C TYR A 30 -22.44 -8.88 -8.39
N THR A 31 -22.61 -7.59 -8.16
CA THR A 31 -22.10 -6.61 -9.12
C THR A 31 -20.58 -6.70 -9.15
N TYR A 32 -19.99 -6.67 -10.32
CA TYR A 32 -18.52 -6.72 -10.47
C TYR A 32 -17.82 -5.61 -9.65
N ALA A 33 -18.46 -4.46 -9.49
CA ALA A 33 -18.00 -3.35 -8.67
C ALA A 33 -17.90 -3.69 -7.18
N SER A 34 -18.81 -4.52 -6.64
CA SER A 34 -18.80 -4.90 -5.22
C SER A 34 -17.82 -6.00 -4.84
N LEU A 35 -17.16 -6.62 -5.82
CA LEU A 35 -16.11 -7.60 -5.56
C LEU A 35 -14.75 -6.90 -5.47
N PRO A 36 -14.00 -7.07 -4.36
CA PRO A 36 -12.67 -6.49 -4.21
C PRO A 36 -11.74 -6.96 -5.33
N LYS A 37 -11.00 -6.02 -5.94
CA LYS A 37 -10.00 -6.33 -6.96
C LYS A 37 -8.70 -6.78 -6.32
N CYS A 38 -7.86 -7.47 -7.08
CA CYS A 38 -6.54 -7.92 -6.65
C CYS A 38 -5.45 -7.05 -7.29
N TYR A 39 -4.47 -6.64 -6.50
CA TYR A 39 -3.37 -5.77 -6.88
C TYR A 39 -2.04 -6.52 -6.75
N THR A 40 -1.10 -6.23 -7.63
CA THR A 40 0.27 -6.75 -7.63
C THR A 40 1.28 -5.59 -7.58
N PHE A 41 2.56 -5.92 -7.34
CA PHE A 41 3.64 -4.92 -7.32
C PHE A 41 3.87 -4.29 -8.69
N MET A 42 4.28 -3.01 -8.68
CA MET A 42 4.67 -2.22 -9.84
C MET A 42 6.06 -1.64 -9.56
N ASP A 43 6.95 -1.60 -10.57
CA ASP A 43 8.36 -1.21 -10.44
C ASP A 43 8.57 0.30 -10.64
N ALA A 44 9.68 0.87 -10.11
CA ALA A 44 9.89 2.31 -10.03
C ALA A 44 11.21 2.76 -10.64
N ASP A 45 11.17 3.50 -11.76
CA ASP A 45 12.34 4.12 -12.40
C ASP A 45 12.11 5.64 -12.62
N ALA A 46 11.88 6.43 -11.53
CA ALA A 46 11.22 7.73 -11.66
C ALA A 46 11.90 8.98 -11.04
N LEU A 47 12.89 8.86 -10.12
CA LEU A 47 13.34 10.04 -9.35
C LEU A 47 14.08 11.09 -10.17
N ASN A 48 14.82 10.69 -11.18
CA ASN A 48 15.59 11.62 -12.02
C ASN A 48 14.77 12.28 -13.12
N SER A 49 13.74 11.62 -13.62
CA SER A 49 12.86 12.16 -14.67
C SER A 49 11.83 13.16 -14.14
N SER A 50 11.47 13.09 -12.86
CA SER A 50 10.48 13.97 -12.22
C SER A 50 11.03 15.33 -11.75
N GLY A 51 12.36 15.53 -11.78
CA GLY A 51 12.99 16.79 -11.37
C GLY A 51 13.05 16.99 -9.84
N ILE A 52 12.75 15.99 -9.04
CA ILE A 52 12.74 16.05 -7.56
C ILE A 52 14.09 16.49 -7.00
N THR A 53 15.21 16.01 -7.54
CA THR A 53 16.56 16.40 -7.12
C THR A 53 16.82 17.90 -7.24
N ARG A 54 16.15 18.61 -8.16
CA ARG A 54 16.23 20.07 -8.28
C ARG A 54 15.53 20.78 -7.12
N LEU A 55 14.45 20.19 -6.57
CA LEU A 55 13.71 20.75 -5.44
C LEU A 55 14.49 20.60 -4.13
N HIS A 56 15.20 19.47 -3.94
CA HIS A 56 16.06 19.26 -2.75
C HIS A 56 17.13 20.33 -2.63
N ASN A 57 17.74 20.71 -3.76
CA ASN A 57 18.85 21.65 -3.83
C ASN A 57 18.41 23.07 -4.19
N HIS A 58 17.10 23.33 -4.22
CA HIS A 58 16.59 24.67 -4.56
C HIS A 58 17.03 25.69 -3.49
N PRO A 59 17.70 26.80 -3.87
CA PRO A 59 18.34 27.71 -2.93
C PRO A 59 17.41 28.31 -1.89
N TYR A 60 16.12 28.41 -2.20
CA TYR A 60 15.11 29.02 -1.32
C TYR A 60 14.11 28.03 -0.72
N LEU A 61 13.79 26.92 -1.41
CA LEU A 61 12.72 26.01 -1.00
C LEU A 61 13.24 24.83 -0.15
N LYS A 62 14.33 24.20 -0.56
CA LYS A 62 14.97 23.05 0.14
C LYS A 62 13.94 21.98 0.58
N LEU A 63 12.99 21.66 -0.31
CA LEU A 63 11.90 20.77 0.01
C LEU A 63 12.41 19.32 0.15
N GLN A 64 12.41 18.81 1.37
CA GLN A 64 12.88 17.48 1.73
C GLN A 64 11.85 16.65 2.50
N GLY A 65 10.59 17.13 2.59
CA GLY A 65 9.50 16.44 3.25
C GLY A 65 9.42 16.68 4.77
N GLU A 66 10.14 17.65 5.33
CA GLU A 66 10.02 18.01 6.75
C GLU A 66 8.58 18.41 7.10
N GLY A 67 8.03 17.86 8.19
CA GLY A 67 6.66 18.15 8.65
C GLY A 67 5.57 17.48 7.78
N THR A 68 5.93 16.52 6.93
CA THR A 68 4.99 15.73 6.14
C THR A 68 5.12 14.24 6.43
N VAL A 69 4.08 13.48 6.12
CA VAL A 69 4.08 12.02 6.18
C VAL A 69 4.16 11.43 4.78
N ILE A 70 5.04 10.45 4.60
CA ILE A 70 4.99 9.51 3.48
C ILE A 70 4.41 8.21 4.01
N ALA A 71 3.26 7.80 3.47
CA ALA A 71 2.66 6.53 3.80
C ALA A 71 2.92 5.52 2.67
N VAL A 72 3.50 4.37 3.00
CA VAL A 72 3.79 3.28 2.05
C VAL A 72 2.87 2.11 2.35
N ILE A 73 2.04 1.73 1.37
CA ILE A 73 1.08 0.63 1.48
C ILE A 73 1.52 -0.45 0.51
N ASP A 74 2.19 -1.49 1.05
CA ASP A 74 2.95 -2.45 0.24
C ASP A 74 3.20 -3.78 0.99
N SER A 75 4.26 -4.50 0.63
CA SER A 75 4.68 -5.78 1.24
C SER A 75 5.27 -5.67 2.65
N GLY A 76 5.53 -4.46 3.13
CA GLY A 76 6.18 -4.18 4.41
C GLY A 76 7.36 -3.24 4.28
N ILE A 77 8.24 -3.26 5.28
CA ILE A 77 9.48 -2.49 5.31
C ILE A 77 10.55 -3.23 6.13
N ASP A 78 11.78 -3.18 5.69
CA ASP A 78 12.94 -3.45 6.54
C ASP A 78 13.21 -2.23 7.43
N TYR A 79 12.55 -2.17 8.59
CA TYR A 79 12.69 -1.06 9.53
C TYR A 79 14.07 -0.98 10.17
N LEU A 80 14.89 -2.05 10.06
CA LEU A 80 16.26 -2.06 10.54
C LEU A 80 17.22 -1.33 9.60
N ASN A 81 16.80 -1.06 8.37
CA ASN A 81 17.63 -0.37 7.38
C ASN A 81 17.92 1.08 7.82
N PRO A 82 19.21 1.49 7.89
CA PRO A 82 19.60 2.82 8.37
C PRO A 82 19.09 3.99 7.51
N ILE A 83 18.66 3.75 6.26
CA ILE A 83 18.11 4.80 5.41
C ILE A 83 16.77 5.37 5.92
N PHE A 84 16.11 4.69 6.87
CA PHE A 84 14.86 5.14 7.48
C PHE A 84 15.04 5.77 8.87
N ARG A 85 16.28 6.11 9.25
CA ARG A 85 16.61 6.66 10.57
C ARG A 85 17.17 8.06 10.47
N ASN A 86 17.00 8.83 11.54
CA ASN A 86 17.70 10.08 11.78
C ASN A 86 18.66 9.84 12.97
N GLY A 87 19.94 9.52 12.68
CA GLY A 87 20.85 8.97 13.66
C GLY A 87 20.38 7.59 14.15
N ASP A 88 20.17 7.46 15.45
CA ASP A 88 19.73 6.20 16.07
C ASP A 88 18.19 6.10 16.21
N VAL A 89 17.44 7.13 15.78
CA VAL A 89 15.99 7.21 15.91
C VAL A 89 15.32 6.93 14.58
N SER A 90 14.34 6.05 14.59
CA SER A 90 13.52 5.75 13.41
C SER A 90 12.68 6.95 12.98
N ARG A 91 12.54 7.16 11.69
CA ARG A 91 11.54 8.07 11.10
C ARG A 91 10.20 7.39 10.84
N ILE A 92 10.11 6.08 11.09
CA ILE A 92 8.87 5.32 10.98
C ILE A 92 8.07 5.55 12.25
N ALA A 93 6.92 6.23 12.12
CA ALA A 93 6.02 6.51 13.23
C ALA A 93 5.10 5.33 13.54
N TYR A 94 4.64 4.63 12.50
CA TYR A 94 3.77 3.47 12.63
C TYR A 94 4.06 2.41 11.57
N ILE A 95 3.94 1.13 11.97
CA ILE A 95 3.82 -0.01 11.07
C ILE A 95 2.51 -0.73 11.41
N TRP A 96 1.56 -0.79 10.49
CA TRP A 96 0.43 -1.70 10.59
C TRP A 96 0.72 -2.95 9.77
N ASP A 97 1.00 -4.06 10.47
CA ASP A 97 1.18 -5.36 9.81
C ASP A 97 -0.14 -6.14 9.81
N GLN A 98 -0.77 -6.22 8.64
CA GLN A 98 -2.03 -6.93 8.45
C GLN A 98 -1.88 -8.46 8.49
N THR A 99 -0.65 -8.98 8.48
CA THR A 99 -0.37 -10.43 8.42
C THR A 99 -0.25 -11.07 9.80
N ILE A 100 0.08 -10.27 10.82
CA ILE A 100 0.28 -10.76 12.19
C ILE A 100 -1.09 -10.89 12.86
N PRO A 101 -1.43 -12.07 13.44
CA PRO A 101 -2.62 -12.19 14.24
C PRO A 101 -2.54 -11.23 15.43
N GLY A 102 -3.48 -10.33 15.53
CA GLY A 102 -3.62 -9.39 16.63
C GLY A 102 -5.02 -9.46 17.21
N ASN A 103 -5.16 -9.05 18.46
CA ASN A 103 -6.49 -8.69 18.96
C ASN A 103 -6.94 -7.45 18.20
N GLU A 104 -8.26 -7.34 17.99
CA GLU A 104 -8.85 -6.12 17.46
C GLU A 104 -8.38 -4.94 18.33
N ASP A 105 -7.48 -4.13 17.79
CA ASP A 105 -7.09 -2.87 18.39
C ASP A 105 -8.19 -1.85 18.05
N GLU A 106 -8.42 -0.87 18.93
CA GLU A 106 -9.39 0.20 18.64
C GLU A 106 -9.08 0.96 17.35
N GLN A 107 -7.81 0.89 16.89
CA GLN A 107 -7.33 1.58 15.70
C GLN A 107 -7.52 0.80 14.39
N VAL A 108 -7.46 -0.55 14.45
CA VAL A 108 -7.47 -1.41 13.25
C VAL A 108 -8.35 -2.64 13.46
N PRO A 109 -9.01 -3.13 12.39
CA PRO A 109 -9.96 -4.25 12.50
C PRO A 109 -9.29 -5.63 12.60
N TYR A 110 -8.01 -5.72 12.31
CA TYR A 110 -7.17 -6.93 12.34
C TYR A 110 -5.68 -6.54 12.21
N GLY A 111 -4.80 -7.50 12.35
CA GLY A 111 -3.37 -7.25 12.29
C GLY A 111 -2.84 -6.66 13.59
N LYS A 112 -1.65 -6.11 13.55
CA LYS A 112 -1.03 -5.43 14.68
C LYS A 112 -0.37 -4.13 14.25
N VAL A 113 -0.59 -3.08 15.04
CA VAL A 113 0.09 -1.79 14.88
C VAL A 113 1.30 -1.75 15.81
N PHE A 114 2.43 -1.32 15.27
CA PHE A 114 3.65 -1.01 16.01
C PHE A 114 3.90 0.47 15.95
N THR A 115 4.14 1.06 17.11
CA THR A 115 4.43 2.49 17.28
C THR A 115 5.90 2.80 17.05
N GLY A 116 6.23 4.08 16.81
CA GLY A 116 7.61 4.54 16.72
C GLY A 116 8.43 4.26 17.99
N GLU A 117 7.78 4.23 19.17
CA GLU A 117 8.45 3.84 20.41
C GLU A 117 8.87 2.38 20.41
N GLU A 118 7.97 1.45 20.04
CA GLU A 118 8.28 0.02 19.92
C GLU A 118 9.36 -0.23 18.87
N ILE A 119 9.31 0.48 17.73
CA ILE A 119 10.33 0.40 16.67
C ILE A 119 11.69 0.86 17.21
N ASN A 120 11.74 1.99 17.94
CA ASN A 120 12.99 2.47 18.53
C ASN A 120 13.52 1.54 19.63
N GLN A 121 12.64 0.91 20.42
CA GLN A 121 13.03 -0.13 21.38
C GLN A 121 13.62 -1.34 20.65
N ALA A 122 13.00 -1.77 19.55
CA ALA A 122 13.51 -2.86 18.73
C ALA A 122 14.91 -2.55 18.16
N LEU A 123 15.15 -1.32 17.71
CA LEU A 123 16.45 -0.88 17.18
C LEU A 123 17.58 -0.95 18.22
N LEU A 124 17.26 -0.86 19.49
CA LEU A 124 18.22 -0.96 20.60
C LEU A 124 18.36 -2.38 21.14
N SER A 125 17.50 -3.32 20.73
CA SER A 125 17.49 -4.71 21.21
C SER A 125 18.50 -5.58 20.44
N GLU A 126 19.06 -6.58 21.13
CA GLU A 126 19.82 -7.66 20.50
C GLU A 126 18.93 -8.55 19.61
N ASN A 127 17.63 -8.63 19.92
CA ASN A 127 16.63 -9.40 19.18
C ASN A 127 15.47 -8.49 18.73
N PRO A 128 15.65 -7.62 17.71
CA PRO A 128 14.62 -6.66 17.29
C PRO A 128 13.27 -7.28 16.96
N GLN A 129 13.29 -8.47 16.35
CA GLN A 129 12.09 -9.20 15.90
C GLN A 129 11.25 -9.77 17.04
N GLU A 130 11.75 -9.85 18.27
CA GLU A 130 10.93 -10.21 19.44
C GLU A 130 9.99 -9.05 19.83
N ILE A 131 10.36 -7.81 19.49
CA ILE A 131 9.58 -6.59 19.77
C ILE A 131 8.71 -6.25 18.57
N VAL A 132 9.33 -6.16 17.37
CA VAL A 132 8.66 -5.83 16.11
C VAL A 132 8.92 -6.96 15.09
N PRO A 133 8.10 -8.03 15.08
CA PRO A 133 8.27 -9.16 14.18
C PRO A 133 7.84 -8.91 12.73
N SER A 134 7.49 -7.67 12.39
CA SER A 134 7.10 -7.29 11.04
C SER A 134 8.33 -7.25 10.12
N LEU A 135 8.29 -7.99 9.03
CA LEU A 135 9.37 -8.12 8.04
C LEU A 135 8.83 -7.87 6.64
N ASP A 136 9.68 -7.38 5.75
CA ASP A 136 9.40 -7.33 4.31
C ASP A 136 10.12 -8.49 3.60
N GLU A 137 9.45 -9.64 3.50
CA GLU A 137 10.00 -10.83 2.87
C GLU A 137 10.16 -10.69 1.34
N ASN A 138 9.48 -9.73 0.74
CA ASN A 138 9.54 -9.48 -0.70
C ASN A 138 10.61 -8.43 -1.06
N GLY A 139 10.80 -7.42 -0.22
CA GLY A 139 11.70 -6.30 -0.43
C GLY A 139 11.11 -5.16 -1.28
N HIS A 140 9.93 -5.34 -1.89
CA HIS A 140 9.34 -4.31 -2.75
C HIS A 140 8.90 -3.08 -1.94
N GLY A 141 8.20 -3.26 -0.82
CA GLY A 141 7.79 -2.17 0.05
C GLY A 141 8.98 -1.39 0.62
N THR A 142 10.07 -2.10 0.96
CA THR A 142 11.33 -1.46 1.40
C THR A 142 11.95 -0.61 0.29
N ALA A 143 11.97 -1.11 -0.95
CA ALA A 143 12.46 -0.36 -2.10
C ALA A 143 11.60 0.88 -2.37
N MET A 144 10.26 0.74 -2.34
CA MET A 144 9.32 1.84 -2.52
C MET A 144 9.47 2.90 -1.42
N ALA A 145 9.59 2.47 -0.16
CA ALA A 145 9.85 3.37 0.97
C ALA A 145 11.20 4.10 0.80
N GLY A 146 12.23 3.41 0.34
CA GLY A 146 13.55 3.99 0.05
C GLY A 146 13.47 5.09 -1.01
N LEU A 147 12.82 4.81 -2.14
CA LEU A 147 12.60 5.77 -3.22
C LEU A 147 11.76 6.98 -2.77
N ALA A 148 10.72 6.75 -1.97
CA ALA A 148 9.85 7.81 -1.50
C ALA A 148 10.47 8.65 -0.37
N ALA A 149 11.12 8.01 0.62
CA ALA A 149 11.51 8.66 1.86
C ALA A 149 12.89 8.25 2.41
N GLY A 150 13.72 7.52 1.65
CA GLY A 150 15.07 7.13 2.09
C GLY A 150 15.97 8.33 2.31
N ASN A 151 16.84 8.24 3.33
CA ASN A 151 17.85 9.26 3.61
C ASN A 151 18.83 9.42 2.43
N PHE A 152 19.53 10.55 2.42
CA PHE A 152 20.68 10.74 1.52
C PHE A 152 21.82 9.80 1.91
N VAL A 153 22.27 8.99 0.95
CA VAL A 153 23.42 8.08 1.06
C VAL A 153 24.52 8.57 0.12
N PRO A 154 25.53 9.28 0.65
CA PRO A 154 26.56 9.92 -0.19
C PRO A 154 27.35 8.94 -1.06
N THR A 155 27.63 7.74 -0.54
CA THR A 155 28.39 6.70 -1.26
C THR A 155 27.69 6.17 -2.49
N GLU A 156 26.36 6.18 -2.47
CA GLU A 156 25.50 5.69 -3.55
C GLU A 156 24.97 6.83 -4.44
N ASN A 157 25.22 8.08 -4.05
CA ASN A 157 24.60 9.27 -4.62
C ASN A 157 23.07 9.14 -4.70
N PHE A 158 22.49 8.51 -3.68
CA PHE A 158 21.07 8.20 -3.57
C PHE A 158 20.38 9.08 -2.54
N SER A 159 19.15 9.48 -2.82
CA SER A 159 18.23 10.10 -1.86
C SER A 159 16.80 9.78 -2.28
N GLY A 160 15.95 9.46 -1.35
CA GLY A 160 14.50 9.41 -1.60
C GLY A 160 13.93 10.78 -1.96
N ALA A 161 12.68 10.80 -2.41
CA ALA A 161 11.97 12.03 -2.80
C ALA A 161 11.75 12.97 -1.60
N ALA A 162 11.49 12.42 -0.41
CA ALA A 162 11.22 13.16 0.82
C ALA A 162 12.09 12.63 1.99
N PRO A 163 13.43 12.83 1.93
CA PRO A 163 14.37 12.17 2.85
C PRO A 163 14.22 12.59 4.32
N LYS A 164 13.43 13.61 4.62
CA LYS A 164 13.16 14.08 5.99
C LYS A 164 11.70 13.88 6.44
N ALA A 165 10.88 13.24 5.61
CA ALA A 165 9.51 12.96 5.96
C ALA A 165 9.41 11.94 7.10
N THR A 166 8.34 12.01 7.87
CA THR A 166 7.87 10.93 8.75
C THR A 166 7.29 9.81 7.91
N ILE A 167 7.47 8.57 8.30
CA ILE A 167 7.06 7.40 7.52
C ILE A 167 5.97 6.66 8.27
N ILE A 168 4.90 6.28 7.55
CA ILE A 168 3.89 5.32 8.00
C ILE A 168 3.90 4.15 7.02
N VAL A 169 3.88 2.92 7.52
CA VAL A 169 3.89 1.72 6.68
C VAL A 169 2.67 0.86 6.97
N VAL A 170 2.05 0.38 5.91
CA VAL A 170 1.05 -0.68 5.99
C VAL A 170 1.55 -1.89 5.22
N LYS A 171 1.88 -2.95 5.95
CA LYS A 171 2.19 -4.24 5.36
C LYS A 171 0.89 -4.98 5.05
N LEU A 172 0.60 -5.15 3.78
CA LEU A 172 -0.60 -5.80 3.30
C LEU A 172 -0.55 -7.32 3.48
N LYS A 173 -1.67 -7.90 3.87
CA LYS A 173 -1.85 -9.35 3.82
C LYS A 173 -2.21 -9.82 2.41
N LYS A 174 -1.83 -11.06 2.10
CA LYS A 174 -2.18 -11.67 0.80
C LYS A 174 -3.69 -11.76 0.62
N ALA A 175 -4.14 -11.55 -0.61
CA ALA A 175 -5.53 -11.71 -1.00
C ALA A 175 -6.06 -13.11 -0.63
N LYS A 176 -7.31 -13.18 -0.21
CA LYS A 176 -7.96 -14.43 0.20
C LYS A 176 -7.99 -15.45 -0.93
N SER A 177 -7.89 -16.72 -0.57
CA SER A 177 -7.76 -17.83 -1.53
C SER A 177 -8.90 -17.90 -2.55
N TYR A 178 -10.12 -17.54 -2.15
CA TYR A 178 -11.26 -17.54 -3.06
C TYR A 178 -11.16 -16.45 -4.14
N LEU A 179 -10.67 -15.25 -3.81
CA LEU A 179 -10.43 -14.17 -4.78
C LEU A 179 -9.31 -14.56 -5.74
N ARG A 180 -8.21 -15.09 -5.21
CA ARG A 180 -7.08 -15.55 -6.02
C ARG A 180 -7.51 -16.66 -7.00
N LYS A 181 -8.38 -17.56 -6.56
CA LYS A 181 -8.97 -18.60 -7.41
C LYS A 181 -9.90 -18.00 -8.47
N PHE A 182 -10.75 -17.07 -8.08
CA PHE A 182 -11.68 -16.38 -8.98
C PHE A 182 -10.95 -15.65 -10.11
N TYR A 183 -9.89 -14.90 -9.76
CA TYR A 183 -9.07 -14.16 -10.71
C TYR A 183 -7.91 -14.99 -11.32
N GLN A 184 -7.87 -16.30 -11.06
CA GLN A 184 -6.90 -17.26 -11.61
C GLN A 184 -5.43 -16.93 -11.33
N TYR A 185 -5.11 -16.30 -10.19
CA TYR A 185 -3.75 -16.04 -9.79
C TYR A 185 -3.05 -17.31 -9.28
N PRO A 186 -1.76 -17.52 -9.65
CA PRO A 186 -0.96 -18.61 -9.09
C PRO A 186 -0.88 -18.52 -7.55
N PRO A 187 -0.82 -19.66 -6.83
CA PRO A 187 -0.77 -19.69 -5.38
C PRO A 187 0.38 -18.88 -4.76
N GLN A 188 1.51 -18.74 -5.44
CA GLN A 188 2.69 -18.04 -4.97
C GLN A 188 2.69 -16.54 -5.31
N ALA A 189 1.83 -16.08 -6.24
CA ALA A 189 1.82 -14.69 -6.66
C ALA A 189 1.56 -13.75 -5.47
N PRO A 190 2.34 -12.67 -5.31
CA PRO A 190 2.10 -11.64 -4.32
C PRO A 190 0.92 -10.77 -4.77
N VAL A 191 -0.27 -11.15 -4.35
CA VAL A 191 -1.52 -10.49 -4.74
C VAL A 191 -2.23 -10.01 -3.49
N PHE A 192 -2.67 -8.77 -3.51
CA PHE A 192 -3.37 -8.08 -2.42
C PHE A 192 -4.80 -7.77 -2.86
N GLN A 193 -5.70 -7.57 -1.91
CA GLN A 193 -7.10 -7.26 -2.21
C GLN A 193 -7.42 -5.79 -1.93
N GLU A 194 -8.33 -5.26 -2.71
CA GLU A 194 -8.69 -3.85 -2.77
C GLU A 194 -9.16 -3.29 -1.42
N ASP A 195 -9.98 -4.04 -0.68
CA ASP A 195 -10.50 -3.64 0.62
C ASP A 195 -9.38 -3.48 1.68
N ASP A 196 -8.36 -4.33 1.66
CA ASP A 196 -7.22 -4.22 2.57
C ASP A 196 -6.34 -3.00 2.23
N ILE A 197 -6.25 -2.63 0.95
CA ILE A 197 -5.59 -1.40 0.49
C ILE A 197 -6.37 -0.17 0.97
N MET A 198 -7.70 -0.14 0.77
CA MET A 198 -8.54 0.98 1.20
C MET A 198 -8.45 1.20 2.72
N LEU A 199 -8.46 0.13 3.51
CA LEU A 199 -8.25 0.21 4.96
C LEU A 199 -6.85 0.71 5.30
N GLY A 200 -5.84 0.28 4.56
CA GLY A 200 -4.46 0.75 4.73
C GLY A 200 -4.34 2.25 4.50
N ILE A 201 -4.97 2.77 3.44
CA ILE A 201 -5.01 4.20 3.16
C ILE A 201 -5.76 4.94 4.27
N SER A 202 -6.93 4.45 4.67
CA SER A 202 -7.73 5.05 5.76
C SER A 202 -6.93 5.15 7.07
N PHE A 203 -6.23 4.08 7.44
CA PHE A 203 -5.35 4.07 8.62
C PHE A 203 -4.25 5.12 8.52
N ALA A 204 -3.53 5.17 7.39
CA ALA A 204 -2.42 6.10 7.22
C ALA A 204 -2.87 7.56 7.26
N VAL A 205 -4.01 7.88 6.63
CA VAL A 205 -4.61 9.22 6.67
C VAL A 205 -5.01 9.59 8.10
N LYS A 206 -5.68 8.69 8.82
CA LYS A 206 -6.09 8.91 10.22
C LYS A 206 -4.87 9.19 11.11
N MET A 207 -3.82 8.37 11.04
CA MET A 207 -2.61 8.56 11.84
C MET A 207 -1.90 9.88 11.52
N ALA A 208 -1.83 10.26 10.24
CA ALA A 208 -1.26 11.54 9.84
C ALA A 208 -2.07 12.73 10.36
N GLN A 209 -3.40 12.66 10.31
CA GLN A 209 -4.30 13.67 10.87
C GLN A 209 -4.13 13.80 12.38
N GLU A 210 -4.02 12.70 13.13
CA GLU A 210 -3.76 12.69 14.57
C GLU A 210 -2.39 13.33 14.92
N MET A 211 -1.40 13.19 14.01
CA MET A 211 -0.11 13.89 14.13
C MET A 211 -0.15 15.34 13.66
N GLY A 212 -1.26 15.81 13.09
CA GLY A 212 -1.39 17.16 12.52
C GLY A 212 -0.51 17.41 11.29
N MET A 213 -0.21 16.38 10.50
CA MET A 213 0.68 16.44 9.35
C MET A 213 -0.06 16.08 8.04
N PRO A 214 0.23 16.77 6.93
CA PRO A 214 -0.21 16.32 5.62
C PRO A 214 0.45 15.00 5.24
N VAL A 215 -0.26 14.18 4.47
CA VAL A 215 0.20 12.85 4.05
C VAL A 215 0.20 12.69 2.54
N SER A 216 1.30 12.11 2.04
CA SER A 216 1.37 11.59 0.67
C SER A 216 1.44 10.07 0.74
N VAL A 217 0.42 9.41 0.19
CA VAL A 217 0.33 7.95 0.12
C VAL A 217 1.01 7.47 -1.15
N CYS A 218 1.99 6.58 -0.98
CA CYS A 218 2.67 5.88 -2.06
C CYS A 218 2.04 4.49 -2.23
N LEU A 219 1.37 4.27 -3.36
CA LEU A 219 0.76 3.00 -3.72
C LEU A 219 1.49 2.42 -4.94
N GLY A 220 2.51 1.59 -4.69
CA GLY A 220 3.31 0.91 -5.70
C GLY A 220 2.62 -0.35 -6.28
N LEU A 221 1.29 -0.40 -6.25
CA LEU A 221 0.48 -1.55 -6.61
C LEU A 221 -0.42 -1.21 -7.80
N GLY A 222 -0.71 -2.20 -8.63
CA GLY A 222 -1.59 -2.02 -9.77
C GLY A 222 -2.41 -3.26 -10.09
N THR A 223 -3.45 -3.07 -10.90
CA THR A 223 -4.30 -4.15 -11.39
C THR A 223 -4.74 -3.90 -12.83
N ASN A 224 -4.85 -4.98 -13.61
CA ASN A 224 -5.45 -4.96 -14.95
C ASN A 224 -6.94 -5.39 -14.92
N GLN A 225 -7.55 -5.50 -13.75
CA GLN A 225 -8.92 -6.01 -13.58
C GLN A 225 -10.00 -4.92 -13.63
N SER A 226 -9.61 -3.66 -13.77
CA SER A 226 -10.56 -2.54 -13.91
C SER A 226 -10.59 -2.00 -15.35
N ALA A 227 -11.59 -1.17 -15.64
CA ALA A 227 -11.82 -0.63 -16.97
C ALA A 227 -10.82 0.47 -17.43
N HIS A 228 -9.81 0.80 -16.63
CA HIS A 228 -8.81 1.86 -16.87
C HIS A 228 -9.40 3.28 -17.09
N VAL A 229 -10.65 3.50 -16.65
CA VAL A 229 -11.35 4.80 -16.76
C VAL A 229 -11.56 5.47 -15.41
N GLY A 230 -10.96 4.93 -14.35
CA GLY A 230 -11.05 5.52 -13.01
C GLY A 230 -12.39 5.28 -12.29
N ASP A 231 -13.15 4.27 -12.67
CA ASP A 231 -14.48 3.95 -12.11
C ASP A 231 -14.47 2.77 -11.12
N SER A 232 -13.29 2.25 -10.75
CA SER A 232 -13.20 1.24 -9.71
C SER A 232 -13.53 1.83 -8.33
N GLU A 233 -13.89 0.97 -7.37
CA GLU A 233 -14.20 1.43 -6.01
C GLU A 233 -12.99 2.09 -5.35
N LEU A 234 -11.78 1.55 -5.57
CA LEU A 234 -10.55 2.18 -5.10
C LEU A 234 -10.32 3.55 -5.77
N SER A 235 -10.58 3.68 -7.07
CA SER A 235 -10.43 4.97 -7.77
C SER A 235 -11.36 6.03 -7.19
N ARG A 236 -12.63 5.69 -6.99
CA ARG A 236 -13.61 6.59 -6.37
C ARG A 236 -13.25 6.94 -4.92
N TYR A 237 -12.72 5.96 -4.19
CA TYR A 237 -12.24 6.20 -2.83
C TYR A 237 -11.05 7.16 -2.81
N VAL A 238 -10.09 6.97 -3.71
CA VAL A 238 -8.92 7.87 -3.86
C VAL A 238 -9.36 9.27 -4.26
N ASP A 239 -10.30 9.40 -5.19
CA ASP A 239 -10.86 10.71 -5.57
C ASP A 239 -11.49 11.41 -4.37
N TYR A 240 -12.31 10.69 -3.59
CA TYR A 240 -12.95 11.23 -2.40
C TYR A 240 -11.95 11.73 -1.35
N ILE A 241 -10.91 10.94 -1.02
CA ILE A 241 -9.94 11.35 0.00
C ILE A 241 -9.01 12.48 -0.47
N ASN A 242 -8.77 12.60 -1.77
CA ASN A 242 -7.98 13.69 -2.36
C ASN A 242 -8.73 15.04 -2.38
N GLU A 243 -10.03 15.08 -2.04
CA GLU A 243 -10.74 16.33 -1.77
C GLU A 243 -10.18 17.06 -0.54
N ASP A 244 -9.58 16.32 0.42
CA ASP A 244 -8.83 16.91 1.51
C ASP A 244 -7.48 17.42 1.00
N SER A 245 -7.25 18.73 1.14
CA SER A 245 -6.02 19.40 0.71
C SER A 245 -4.75 18.92 1.41
N GLN A 246 -4.87 18.16 2.49
CA GLN A 246 -3.76 17.58 3.25
C GLN A 246 -3.43 16.14 2.85
N VAL A 247 -4.19 15.55 1.95
CA VAL A 247 -4.00 14.18 1.47
C VAL A 247 -3.65 14.17 -0.01
N SER A 248 -2.67 13.36 -0.38
CA SER A 248 -2.32 13.09 -1.76
C SER A 248 -2.05 11.60 -1.94
N VAL A 249 -2.60 10.97 -2.97
CA VAL A 249 -2.32 9.57 -3.29
C VAL A 249 -1.62 9.49 -4.64
N SER A 250 -0.44 8.88 -4.64
CA SER A 250 0.34 8.58 -5.85
C SER A 250 0.25 7.10 -6.16
N VAL A 251 -0.16 6.76 -7.38
CA VAL A 251 -0.35 5.39 -7.86
C VAL A 251 0.63 5.12 -9.00
N ALA A 252 1.23 3.95 -9.02
CA ALA A 252 2.10 3.53 -10.11
C ALA A 252 1.30 3.26 -11.40
N THR A 253 1.88 3.65 -12.55
CA THR A 253 1.24 3.52 -13.87
C THR A 253 1.36 2.11 -14.48
N GLY A 254 2.15 1.23 -13.88
CA GLY A 254 2.37 -0.15 -14.33
C GLY A 254 3.66 -0.37 -15.11
N ASN A 255 4.12 -1.61 -15.10
CA ASN A 255 5.36 -2.05 -15.77
C ASN A 255 5.11 -2.68 -17.15
N GLU A 256 3.86 -2.75 -17.58
CA GLU A 256 3.45 -3.53 -18.75
C GLU A 256 3.47 -2.75 -20.06
N GLY A 257 4.02 -1.53 -20.08
CA GLY A 257 4.02 -0.66 -21.27
C GLY A 257 4.71 -1.24 -22.51
N ALA A 258 5.61 -2.20 -22.32
CA ALA A 258 6.27 -2.94 -23.41
C ALA A 258 5.70 -4.35 -23.64
N SER A 259 4.73 -4.82 -22.80
CA SER A 259 4.17 -6.15 -22.91
C SER A 259 2.85 -6.12 -23.68
N THR A 260 2.74 -6.92 -24.71
CA THR A 260 1.48 -7.20 -25.40
C THR A 260 0.61 -8.22 -24.66
N ALA A 261 1.06 -8.70 -23.50
CA ALA A 261 0.45 -9.80 -22.76
C ALA A 261 -1.00 -9.52 -22.29
N SER A 262 -1.32 -8.28 -21.94
CA SER A 262 -2.67 -7.91 -21.52
C SER A 262 -3.68 -7.94 -22.66
N LEU A 263 -3.26 -7.63 -23.90
CA LEU A 263 -4.12 -7.72 -25.08
C LEU A 263 -4.31 -9.18 -25.55
N TYR A 264 -3.23 -9.96 -25.54
CA TYR A 264 -3.29 -11.35 -26.00
C TYR A 264 -4.06 -12.27 -25.04
N SER A 265 -4.03 -12.04 -23.73
CA SER A 265 -4.83 -12.83 -22.79
C SER A 265 -6.34 -12.63 -22.98
N ARG A 266 -6.77 -11.42 -23.36
CA ARG A 266 -8.19 -11.15 -23.69
C ARG A 266 -8.61 -11.78 -25.02
N VAL A 267 -7.79 -11.67 -26.04
CA VAL A 267 -8.06 -12.27 -27.36
C VAL A 267 -8.03 -13.81 -27.26
N GLY A 268 -7.09 -14.38 -26.52
CA GLY A 268 -7.03 -15.84 -26.32
C GLY A 268 -8.21 -16.42 -25.53
N LEU A 269 -8.79 -15.67 -24.60
CA LEU A 269 -10.01 -16.06 -23.89
C LEU A 269 -11.25 -15.99 -24.81
N CYS A 270 -11.31 -14.99 -25.68
CA CYS A 270 -12.37 -14.85 -26.66
C CYS A 270 -12.34 -15.98 -27.70
N GLU A 271 -11.15 -16.37 -28.20
CA GLU A 271 -11.00 -17.50 -29.15
C GLU A 271 -11.32 -18.87 -28.53
N LYS A 272 -11.05 -19.06 -27.21
CA LYS A 272 -11.31 -20.32 -26.53
C LYS A 272 -12.74 -20.51 -26.06
N SER A 273 -13.46 -19.42 -25.76
CA SER A 273 -14.81 -19.50 -25.21
C SER A 273 -15.93 -19.36 -26.25
N GLY A 274 -15.63 -18.91 -27.46
CA GLY A 274 -16.63 -18.71 -28.52
C GLY A 274 -17.66 -17.61 -28.20
N TYR A 275 -17.43 -16.79 -27.16
CA TYR A 275 -18.28 -15.68 -26.78
C TYR A 275 -17.43 -14.39 -26.74
N CYS A 276 -17.72 -13.48 -27.61
CA CYS A 276 -17.34 -12.07 -27.55
C CYS A 276 -18.51 -11.26 -27.08
#